data_9e470b5c676c59985297bb6d81fc4241
#
_entry.id   9e470b5c676c59985297bb6d81fc4241
#
_cell.length_a   1.000
_cell.length_b   1.000
_cell.length_c   1.000
_cell.angle_alpha   90.00
_cell.angle_beta   90.00
_cell.angle_gamma   90.00
#
_symmetry.space_group_name_H-M   'P 1'
#
loop_
_entity.id
_entity.type
_entity.pdbx_description
1 polymer ?
#
loop_
_entity_poly.entity_id
_entity_poly.type
_entity_poly.pdbx_seq_one_letter_code
_entity_poly.pdbx_strand_id
1 'polypeptide(L)'
;MSLVTGDRRAALKARHRRAIVDAASALIGESGGTDFSVDVLADRADVSRRTVFNHFASLDDVVTEVCSEVVGAALGRLDALSTSADPVQADAGLFDEVADALRATDFVTPLTYLTRVLGGEGGPSPRRALTLIKVFAEVSTRLTAGLATSHPDADPFDIELFVGSTMSGLIVIYLHWAEVTGAVDDVDSRETWSALLERLLDATRTGHASVASSRRAP
;
A
#
# COMPACT_ATOMS: atom_id res chain seq x y z
N MET A 1 4.65 -2.66 40.21
CA MET A 1 3.47 -1.80 39.93
C MET A 1 3.66 -0.84 38.74
N SER A 2 4.76 -0.93 38.01
CA SER A 2 5.13 0.02 36.91
C SER A 2 4.70 -0.42 35.49
N LEU A 3 4.37 -1.68 35.25
CA LEU A 3 4.02 -2.22 33.91
C LEU A 3 2.62 -1.79 33.42
N VAL A 4 1.66 -1.60 34.31
CA VAL A 4 0.26 -1.25 33.97
C VAL A 4 0.11 0.19 33.42
N THR A 5 1.02 1.09 33.82
CA THR A 5 0.96 2.52 33.41
C THR A 5 1.51 2.73 32.00
N GLY A 6 2.48 1.91 31.56
CA GLY A 6 3.04 1.94 30.20
C GLY A 6 2.02 1.48 29.16
N ASP A 7 1.31 0.40 29.46
CA ASP A 7 0.29 -0.20 28.58
C ASP A 7 -0.91 0.75 28.35
N ARG A 8 -1.38 1.43 29.41
CA ARG A 8 -2.46 2.43 29.31
C ARG A 8 -2.08 3.63 28.43
N ARG A 9 -0.82 4.11 28.52
CA ARG A 9 -0.34 5.22 27.68
C ARG A 9 -0.21 4.79 26.22
N ALA A 10 0.30 3.59 25.96
CA ALA A 10 0.40 3.03 24.63
C ALA A 10 -0.99 2.85 23.99
N ALA A 11 -1.95 2.28 24.73
CA ALA A 11 -3.32 2.11 24.28
C ALA A 11 -4.02 3.45 23.98
N LEU A 12 -3.83 4.48 24.83
CA LEU A 12 -4.38 5.81 24.59
C LEU A 12 -3.75 6.46 23.36
N LYS A 13 -2.42 6.31 23.18
CA LYS A 13 -1.71 6.79 22.00
C LYS A 13 -2.23 6.13 20.73
N ALA A 14 -2.40 4.82 20.72
CA ALA A 14 -2.96 4.08 19.59
C ALA A 14 -4.40 4.54 19.26
N ARG A 15 -5.23 4.75 20.29
CA ARG A 15 -6.61 5.24 20.11
C ARG A 15 -6.66 6.64 19.48
N HIS A 16 -5.84 7.59 19.96
CA HIS A 16 -5.79 8.93 19.36
C HIS A 16 -5.30 8.89 17.93
N ARG A 17 -4.24 8.08 17.62
CA ARG A 17 -3.77 7.93 16.25
C ARG A 17 -4.88 7.42 15.34
N ARG A 18 -5.61 6.39 15.78
CA ARG A 18 -6.74 5.83 15.02
C ARG A 18 -7.84 6.86 14.79
N ALA A 19 -8.27 7.58 15.84
CA ALA A 19 -9.30 8.61 15.72
C ALA A 19 -8.92 9.71 14.73
N ILE A 20 -7.63 10.12 14.68
CA ILE A 20 -7.14 11.11 13.71
C ILE A 20 -7.22 10.58 12.27
N VAL A 21 -6.82 9.32 12.04
CA VAL A 21 -6.86 8.70 10.71
C VAL A 21 -8.31 8.49 10.24
N ASP A 22 -9.19 8.01 11.12
CA ASP A 22 -10.62 7.81 10.81
C ASP A 22 -11.31 9.15 10.49
N ALA A 23 -11.01 10.21 11.25
CA ALA A 23 -11.52 11.55 11.00
C ALA A 23 -11.03 12.12 9.65
N ALA A 24 -9.74 11.94 9.32
CA ALA A 24 -9.18 12.36 8.05
C ALA A 24 -9.81 11.59 6.88
N SER A 25 -9.96 10.27 7.00
CA SER A 25 -10.64 9.44 6.00
C SER A 25 -12.08 9.90 5.75
N ALA A 26 -12.83 10.24 6.80
CA ALA A 26 -14.18 10.77 6.68
C ALA A 26 -14.21 12.13 5.98
N LEU A 27 -13.32 13.07 6.36
CA LEU A 27 -13.21 14.39 5.73
C LEU A 27 -12.85 14.29 4.25
N ILE A 28 -11.91 13.43 3.89
CA ILE A 28 -11.54 13.13 2.49
C ILE A 28 -12.74 12.57 1.72
N GLY A 29 -13.48 11.64 2.32
CA GLY A 29 -14.67 11.05 1.70
C GLY A 29 -15.79 12.08 1.45
N GLU A 30 -15.98 13.00 2.37
CA GLU A 30 -17.01 14.07 2.30
C GLU A 30 -16.65 15.18 1.29
N SER A 31 -15.38 15.61 1.27
CA SER A 31 -14.92 16.71 0.40
C SER A 31 -14.41 16.25 -0.97
N GLY A 32 -14.10 14.96 -1.12
CA GLY A 32 -13.46 14.43 -2.31
C GLY A 32 -11.99 14.83 -2.48
N GLY A 33 -11.39 15.49 -1.47
CA GLY A 33 -10.03 16.02 -1.53
C GLY A 33 -9.37 16.17 -0.17
N THR A 34 -8.19 16.78 -0.15
CA THR A 34 -7.35 16.93 1.06
C THR A 34 -7.33 18.36 1.60
N ASP A 35 -8.26 19.23 1.13
CA ASP A 35 -8.32 20.65 1.50
C ASP A 35 -9.07 20.86 2.82
N PHE A 36 -8.52 20.37 3.91
CA PHE A 36 -9.01 20.65 5.26
C PHE A 36 -7.86 21.12 6.17
N SER A 37 -8.22 21.92 7.17
CA SER A 37 -7.23 22.42 8.13
C SER A 37 -7.01 21.43 9.26
N VAL A 38 -5.88 21.62 9.98
CA VAL A 38 -5.59 20.83 11.19
C VAL A 38 -6.62 21.08 12.30
N ASP A 39 -7.28 22.24 12.29
CA ASP A 39 -8.34 22.56 13.28
C ASP A 39 -9.58 21.73 13.01
N VAL A 40 -10.03 21.67 11.76
CA VAL A 40 -11.17 20.85 11.34
C VAL A 40 -10.90 19.37 11.64
N LEU A 41 -9.69 18.91 11.36
CA LEU A 41 -9.29 17.52 11.66
C LEU A 41 -9.31 17.24 13.17
N ALA A 42 -8.74 18.14 13.98
CA ALA A 42 -8.66 17.99 15.43
C ALA A 42 -10.06 17.96 16.07
N ASP A 43 -10.93 18.87 15.66
CA ASP A 43 -12.33 18.94 16.10
C ASP A 43 -13.09 17.66 15.74
N ARG A 44 -12.93 17.17 14.49
CA ARG A 44 -13.58 15.93 14.00
C ARG A 44 -13.08 14.69 14.74
N ALA A 45 -11.79 14.64 15.10
CA ALA A 45 -11.17 13.54 15.83
C ALA A 45 -11.37 13.60 17.35
N ASP A 46 -12.02 14.66 17.87
CA ASP A 46 -12.17 14.96 19.30
C ASP A 46 -10.82 14.96 20.03
N VAL A 47 -9.83 15.64 19.45
CA VAL A 47 -8.50 15.81 20.02
C VAL A 47 -8.01 17.25 19.87
N SER A 48 -6.96 17.61 20.61
CA SER A 48 -6.32 18.94 20.42
C SER A 48 -5.40 18.94 19.18
N ARG A 49 -5.20 20.12 18.55
CA ARG A 49 -4.15 20.32 17.52
C ARG A 49 -2.79 19.78 17.96
N ARG A 50 -2.41 20.01 19.23
CA ARG A 50 -1.17 19.48 19.81
C ARG A 50 -1.14 17.96 19.79
N THR A 51 -2.28 17.31 20.01
CA THR A 51 -2.39 15.86 19.93
C THR A 51 -2.18 15.39 18.50
N VAL A 52 -2.73 16.06 17.48
CA VAL A 52 -2.49 15.74 16.08
C VAL A 52 -0.99 15.80 15.79
N PHE A 53 -0.30 16.89 16.12
CA PHE A 53 1.14 17.06 15.87
C PHE A 53 2.04 16.17 16.74
N ASN A 54 1.53 15.60 17.84
CA ASN A 54 2.26 14.58 18.61
C ASN A 54 2.26 13.20 17.90
N HIS A 55 1.35 12.98 16.96
CA HIS A 55 1.21 11.71 16.20
C HIS A 55 1.70 11.81 14.77
N PHE A 56 1.57 12.98 14.15
CA PHE A 56 1.89 13.23 12.74
C PHE A 56 2.66 14.55 12.63
N ALA A 57 3.75 14.58 11.88
CA ALA A 57 4.55 15.79 11.72
C ALA A 57 3.83 16.84 10.84
N SER A 58 2.93 16.40 9.97
CA SER A 58 2.16 17.25 9.04
C SER A 58 0.79 16.65 8.71
N LEU A 59 -0.10 17.44 8.10
CA LEU A 59 -1.34 16.93 7.51
C LEU A 59 -1.06 15.94 6.38
N ASP A 60 0.02 16.14 5.63
CA ASP A 60 0.42 15.21 4.56
C ASP A 60 0.75 13.82 5.09
N ASP A 61 1.32 13.74 6.30
CA ASP A 61 1.59 12.45 6.92
C ASP A 61 0.28 11.76 7.33
N VAL A 62 -0.74 12.52 7.75
CA VAL A 62 -2.09 11.97 8.00
C VAL A 62 -2.71 11.45 6.70
N VAL A 63 -2.66 12.25 5.63
CA VAL A 63 -3.18 11.84 4.30
C VAL A 63 -2.44 10.61 3.79
N THR A 64 -1.11 10.57 3.94
CA THR A 64 -0.30 9.42 3.56
C THR A 64 -0.72 8.16 4.30
N GLU A 65 -1.00 8.26 5.60
CA GLU A 65 -1.49 7.13 6.40
C GLU A 65 -2.85 6.62 5.91
N VAL A 66 -3.81 7.53 5.65
CA VAL A 66 -5.12 7.16 5.07
C VAL A 66 -4.94 6.45 3.73
N CYS A 67 -4.10 6.98 2.85
CA CYS A 67 -3.83 6.37 1.55
C CYS A 67 -3.16 4.98 1.71
N SER A 68 -2.21 4.85 2.64
CA SER A 68 -1.53 3.58 2.95
C SER A 68 -2.52 2.54 3.47
N GLU A 69 -3.49 2.93 4.32
CA GLU A 69 -4.54 2.02 4.78
C GLU A 69 -5.44 1.54 3.64
N VAL A 70 -5.82 2.44 2.72
CA VAL A 70 -6.67 2.08 1.56
C VAL A 70 -5.94 1.07 0.66
N VAL A 71 -4.67 1.32 0.34
CA VAL A 71 -3.86 0.38 -0.46
C VAL A 71 -3.56 -0.89 0.32
N GLY A 72 -3.24 -0.77 1.61
CA GLY A 72 -2.99 -1.90 2.49
C GLY A 72 -4.21 -2.83 2.61
N ALA A 73 -5.43 -2.28 2.66
CA ALA A 73 -6.65 -3.07 2.66
C ALA A 73 -6.86 -3.83 1.33
N ALA A 74 -6.52 -3.21 0.20
CA ALA A 74 -6.55 -3.88 -1.10
C ALA A 74 -5.53 -5.03 -1.17
N LEU A 75 -4.35 -4.82 -0.59
CA LEU A 75 -3.28 -5.82 -0.51
C LEU A 75 -3.41 -6.80 0.66
N GLY A 76 -4.38 -6.63 1.55
CA GLY A 76 -4.61 -7.51 2.71
C GLY A 76 -4.92 -8.97 2.33
N ARG A 77 -5.23 -9.24 1.07
CA ARG A 77 -5.28 -10.61 0.54
C ARG A 77 -3.88 -11.24 0.39
N LEU A 78 -2.86 -10.43 0.15
CA LEU A 78 -1.46 -10.88 0.17
C LEU A 78 -1.03 -11.27 1.59
N ASP A 79 -1.48 -10.53 2.61
CA ASP A 79 -1.26 -10.90 4.01
C ASP A 79 -1.98 -12.20 4.39
N ALA A 80 -3.18 -12.44 3.82
CA ALA A 80 -3.95 -13.67 4.06
C ALA A 80 -3.32 -14.91 3.40
N LEU A 81 -2.61 -14.77 2.28
CA LEU A 81 -1.85 -15.87 1.67
C LEU A 81 -0.68 -16.29 2.57
N SER A 82 -0.04 -15.31 3.22
CA SER A 82 1.03 -15.56 4.19
C SER A 82 0.58 -16.36 5.41
N THR A 83 -0.73 -16.46 5.68
CA THR A 83 -1.31 -17.20 6.82
C THR A 83 -1.96 -18.52 6.44
N SER A 84 -2.25 -18.76 5.16
CA SER A 84 -2.84 -20.02 4.67
C SER A 84 -1.78 -20.89 4.00
N ALA A 85 -0.80 -21.33 4.77
CA ALA A 85 0.10 -22.42 4.37
C ALA A 85 -0.71 -23.73 4.24
N ASP A 86 -1.46 -23.88 3.13
CA ASP A 86 -2.03 -25.16 2.75
C ASP A 86 -0.86 -26.03 2.24
N PRO A 87 -0.56 -27.19 2.90
CA PRO A 87 0.58 -28.02 2.53
C PRO A 87 0.54 -28.54 1.08
N VAL A 88 -0.57 -28.37 0.39
CA VAL A 88 -0.74 -28.77 -1.02
C VAL A 88 -0.15 -27.72 -1.99
N GLN A 89 0.10 -26.49 -1.56
CA GLN A 89 0.70 -25.41 -2.37
C GLN A 89 2.20 -25.19 -2.12
N ALA A 90 2.84 -26.02 -1.30
CA ALA A 90 4.26 -25.93 -0.98
C ALA A 90 5.22 -26.05 -2.18
N ASP A 91 4.71 -26.38 -3.37
CA ASP A 91 5.47 -26.49 -4.63
C ASP A 91 5.30 -25.22 -5.54
N ALA A 92 4.35 -24.34 -5.23
CA ALA A 92 4.21 -23.06 -5.92
C ALA A 92 5.31 -22.13 -5.42
N GLY A 93 6.21 -21.69 -6.29
CA GLY A 93 7.26 -20.73 -5.92
C GLY A 93 6.66 -19.41 -5.45
N LEU A 94 7.38 -18.70 -4.57
CA LEU A 94 7.01 -17.35 -4.04
C LEU A 94 6.40 -16.42 -5.11
N PHE A 95 6.93 -16.48 -6.33
CA PHE A 95 6.44 -15.70 -7.45
C PHE A 95 4.99 -16.06 -7.82
N ASP A 96 4.66 -17.34 -7.96
CA ASP A 96 3.33 -17.77 -8.42
C ASP A 96 2.26 -17.44 -7.37
N GLU A 97 2.58 -17.61 -6.08
CA GLU A 97 1.71 -17.23 -4.96
C GLU A 97 1.39 -15.73 -4.99
N VAL A 98 2.42 -14.88 -5.10
CA VAL A 98 2.24 -13.44 -5.17
C VAL A 98 1.52 -13.00 -6.46
N ALA A 99 1.84 -13.62 -7.59
CA ALA A 99 1.18 -13.33 -8.86
C ALA A 99 -0.33 -13.62 -8.82
N ASP A 100 -0.72 -14.76 -8.25
CA ASP A 100 -2.13 -15.13 -8.10
C ASP A 100 -2.87 -14.19 -7.14
N ALA A 101 -2.21 -13.76 -6.08
CA ALA A 101 -2.76 -12.77 -5.17
C ALA A 101 -2.94 -11.39 -5.82
N LEU A 102 -1.97 -10.96 -6.62
CA LEU A 102 -2.08 -9.71 -7.36
C LEU A 102 -3.23 -9.76 -8.38
N ARG A 103 -3.43 -10.89 -9.08
CA ARG A 103 -4.57 -11.10 -9.98
C ARG A 103 -5.92 -11.07 -9.25
N ALA A 104 -5.98 -11.65 -8.05
CA ALA A 104 -7.19 -11.73 -7.25
C ALA A 104 -7.55 -10.41 -6.56
N THR A 105 -6.64 -9.42 -6.54
CA THR A 105 -6.81 -8.15 -5.84
C THR A 105 -7.44 -7.10 -6.73
N ASP A 106 -8.52 -6.45 -6.27
CA ASP A 106 -9.06 -5.26 -6.91
C ASP A 106 -8.17 -4.04 -6.61
N PHE A 107 -7.38 -3.63 -7.58
CA PHE A 107 -6.57 -2.42 -7.49
C PHE A 107 -7.26 -1.18 -8.06
N VAL A 108 -8.19 -1.35 -9.00
CA VAL A 108 -8.78 -0.22 -9.72
C VAL A 108 -9.56 0.68 -8.78
N THR A 109 -10.43 0.13 -7.94
CA THR A 109 -11.22 0.91 -6.98
C THR A 109 -10.35 1.76 -6.04
N PRO A 110 -9.34 1.21 -5.31
CA PRO A 110 -8.49 2.01 -4.44
C PRO A 110 -7.60 2.99 -5.20
N LEU A 111 -7.10 2.64 -6.39
CA LEU A 111 -6.27 3.53 -7.19
C LEU A 111 -7.06 4.69 -7.79
N THR A 112 -8.30 4.47 -8.21
CA THR A 112 -9.24 5.54 -8.60
C THR A 112 -9.47 6.49 -7.43
N TYR A 113 -9.71 5.95 -6.22
CA TYR A 113 -9.85 6.76 -5.01
C TYR A 113 -8.58 7.59 -4.75
N LEU A 114 -7.40 6.97 -4.78
CA LEU A 114 -6.11 7.65 -4.57
C LEU A 114 -5.88 8.77 -5.60
N THR A 115 -6.12 8.48 -6.88
CA THR A 115 -5.95 9.47 -7.95
C THR A 115 -6.87 10.66 -7.73
N ARG A 116 -8.13 10.43 -7.35
CA ARG A 116 -9.09 11.49 -7.03
C ARG A 116 -8.64 12.31 -5.83
N VAL A 117 -8.26 11.65 -4.72
CA VAL A 117 -7.85 12.30 -3.47
C VAL A 117 -6.56 13.09 -3.65
N LEU A 118 -5.57 12.51 -4.31
CA LEU A 118 -4.28 13.15 -4.55
C LEU A 118 -4.28 14.00 -5.84
N GLY A 119 -5.25 13.76 -6.75
CA GLY A 119 -5.35 14.39 -8.06
C GLY A 119 -5.78 15.87 -8.03
N GLY A 120 -6.77 16.30 -7.21
CA GLY A 120 -7.32 17.67 -7.11
C GLY A 120 -7.28 18.51 -8.42
N GLU A 121 -7.86 19.68 -8.45
CA GLU A 121 -7.96 20.52 -9.66
C GLU A 121 -6.63 21.07 -10.22
N GLY A 122 -5.49 20.79 -9.60
CA GLY A 122 -4.19 21.39 -9.93
C GLY A 122 -3.21 20.55 -10.75
N GLY A 123 -3.60 19.35 -11.28
CA GLY A 123 -2.72 18.48 -12.06
C GLY A 123 -1.59 17.81 -11.23
N PRO A 124 -0.63 17.14 -11.85
CA PRO A 124 0.46 16.46 -11.15
C PRO A 124 1.32 17.47 -10.37
N SER A 125 1.44 17.28 -9.06
CA SER A 125 2.29 18.09 -8.19
C SER A 125 3.41 17.24 -7.57
N PRO A 126 4.61 17.81 -7.35
CA PRO A 126 5.71 17.09 -6.69
C PRO A 126 5.32 16.54 -5.31
N ARG A 127 4.45 17.24 -4.59
CA ARG A 127 3.95 16.85 -3.27
C ARG A 127 3.13 15.55 -3.35
N ARG A 128 2.26 15.43 -4.36
CA ARG A 128 1.44 14.24 -4.60
C ARG A 128 2.27 13.03 -5.00
N ALA A 129 3.27 13.26 -5.87
CA ALA A 129 4.22 12.20 -6.23
C ALA A 129 4.96 11.68 -5.00
N LEU A 130 5.40 12.56 -4.09
CA LEU A 130 6.04 12.16 -2.84
C LEU A 130 5.09 11.38 -1.91
N THR A 131 3.81 11.74 -1.85
CA THR A 131 2.80 10.99 -1.06
C THR A 131 2.62 9.58 -1.63
N LEU A 132 2.49 9.43 -2.95
CA LEU A 132 2.43 8.12 -3.59
C LEU A 132 3.67 7.27 -3.30
N ILE A 133 4.86 7.84 -3.45
CA ILE A 133 6.12 7.13 -3.14
C ILE A 133 6.14 6.65 -1.69
N LYS A 134 5.72 7.48 -0.74
CA LYS A 134 5.64 7.10 0.68
C LYS A 134 4.64 5.96 0.91
N VAL A 135 3.44 6.03 0.30
CA VAL A 135 2.42 4.97 0.38
C VAL A 135 2.99 3.64 -0.12
N PHE A 136 3.60 3.64 -1.31
CA PHE A 136 4.18 2.44 -1.88
C PHE A 136 5.36 1.90 -1.05
N ALA A 137 6.21 2.77 -0.50
CA ALA A 137 7.31 2.37 0.37
C ALA A 137 6.81 1.70 1.66
N GLU A 138 5.74 2.23 2.26
CA GLU A 138 5.16 1.64 3.47
C GLU A 138 4.51 0.28 3.19
N VAL A 139 3.77 0.16 2.08
CA VAL A 139 3.21 -1.11 1.64
C VAL A 139 4.32 -2.13 1.34
N SER A 140 5.39 -1.70 0.64
CA SER A 140 6.57 -2.55 0.38
C SER A 140 7.16 -3.11 1.68
N THR A 141 7.35 -2.25 2.70
CA THR A 141 7.89 -2.68 4.00
C THR A 141 7.00 -3.72 4.67
N ARG A 142 5.69 -3.54 4.65
CA ARG A 142 4.73 -4.51 5.22
C ARG A 142 4.76 -5.84 4.48
N LEU A 143 4.77 -5.82 3.15
CA LEU A 143 4.85 -7.03 2.33
C LEU A 143 6.15 -7.79 2.55
N THR A 144 7.29 -7.10 2.58
CA THR A 144 8.59 -7.72 2.88
C THR A 144 8.56 -8.43 4.23
N ALA A 145 8.04 -7.79 5.27
CA ALA A 145 7.92 -8.38 6.60
C ALA A 145 6.97 -9.59 6.62
N GLY A 146 5.84 -9.52 5.92
CA GLY A 146 4.88 -10.62 5.78
C GLY A 146 5.52 -11.84 5.11
N LEU A 147 6.14 -11.64 3.93
CA LEU A 147 6.79 -12.71 3.18
C LEU A 147 7.97 -13.32 3.93
N ALA A 148 8.78 -12.53 4.63
CA ALA A 148 9.86 -13.04 5.47
C ALA A 148 9.35 -13.92 6.61
N THR A 149 8.16 -13.65 7.12
CA THR A 149 7.52 -14.47 8.16
C THR A 149 6.99 -15.78 7.61
N SER A 150 6.40 -15.76 6.40
CA SER A 150 5.78 -16.95 5.77
C SER A 150 6.82 -17.86 5.11
N HIS A 151 7.94 -17.31 4.67
CA HIS A 151 9.01 -18.01 3.97
C HIS A 151 10.34 -17.87 4.73
N PRO A 152 10.46 -18.47 5.94
CA PRO A 152 11.63 -18.30 6.79
C PRO A 152 12.91 -18.89 6.19
N ASP A 153 12.80 -19.79 5.22
CA ASP A 153 13.92 -20.42 4.52
C ASP A 153 14.38 -19.63 3.28
N ALA A 154 13.64 -18.59 2.87
CA ALA A 154 14.02 -17.75 1.73
C ALA A 154 15.12 -16.75 2.14
N ASP A 155 16.03 -16.46 1.20
CA ASP A 155 17.05 -15.42 1.40
C ASP A 155 16.35 -14.05 1.59
N PRO A 156 16.58 -13.32 2.69
CA PRO A 156 15.98 -12.02 2.92
C PRO A 156 16.24 -11.02 1.79
N PHE A 157 17.41 -11.06 1.18
CA PHE A 157 17.76 -10.20 0.03
C PHE A 157 16.90 -10.53 -1.20
N ASP A 158 16.63 -11.82 -1.45
CA ASP A 158 15.78 -12.22 -2.58
C ASP A 158 14.32 -11.77 -2.37
N ILE A 159 13.81 -11.82 -1.13
CA ILE A 159 12.50 -11.27 -0.78
C ILE A 159 12.47 -9.75 -1.01
N GLU A 160 13.46 -9.03 -0.50
CA GLU A 160 13.54 -7.56 -0.68
C GLU A 160 13.62 -7.18 -2.15
N LEU A 161 14.43 -7.87 -2.94
CA LEU A 161 14.58 -7.63 -4.37
C LEU A 161 13.28 -7.92 -5.12
N PHE A 162 12.61 -9.02 -4.79
CA PHE A 162 11.34 -9.40 -5.39
C PHE A 162 10.23 -8.38 -5.09
N VAL A 163 10.05 -8.02 -3.83
CA VAL A 163 9.05 -7.02 -3.41
C VAL A 163 9.37 -5.67 -4.04
N GLY A 164 10.64 -5.23 -3.98
CA GLY A 164 11.06 -3.94 -4.54
C GLY A 164 10.81 -3.85 -6.05
N SER A 165 11.14 -4.89 -6.81
CA SER A 165 10.92 -4.94 -8.25
C SER A 165 9.42 -4.96 -8.61
N THR A 166 8.63 -5.75 -7.89
CA THR A 166 7.17 -5.83 -8.06
C THR A 166 6.50 -4.50 -7.76
N MET A 167 6.83 -3.88 -6.62
CA MET A 167 6.27 -2.57 -6.23
C MET A 167 6.66 -1.46 -7.21
N SER A 168 7.91 -1.45 -7.69
CA SER A 168 8.33 -0.50 -8.72
C SER A 168 7.57 -0.69 -10.04
N GLY A 169 7.34 -1.93 -10.43
CA GLY A 169 6.51 -2.26 -11.59
C GLY A 169 5.05 -1.82 -11.41
N LEU A 170 4.46 -2.05 -10.24
CA LEU A 170 3.09 -1.58 -9.92
C LEU A 170 2.97 -0.06 -10.00
N ILE A 171 3.98 0.69 -9.57
CA ILE A 171 4.00 2.15 -9.75
C ILE A 171 3.99 2.53 -11.24
N VAL A 172 4.81 1.87 -12.05
CA VAL A 172 4.88 2.14 -13.50
C VAL A 172 3.56 1.87 -14.20
N ILE A 173 2.94 0.71 -13.92
CA ILE A 173 1.64 0.38 -14.55
C ILE A 173 0.53 1.30 -14.02
N TYR A 174 0.55 1.70 -12.75
CA TYR A 174 -0.39 2.69 -12.20
C TYR A 174 -0.32 4.03 -12.93
N LEU A 175 0.88 4.58 -13.10
CA LEU A 175 1.06 5.86 -13.78
C LEU A 175 0.58 5.80 -15.24
N HIS A 176 0.91 4.71 -15.94
CA HIS A 176 0.47 4.52 -17.32
C HIS A 176 -1.04 4.30 -17.42
N TRP A 177 -1.61 3.48 -16.54
CA TRP A 177 -3.05 3.26 -16.45
C TRP A 177 -3.81 4.57 -16.18
N ALA A 178 -3.34 5.35 -15.22
CA ALA A 178 -3.98 6.63 -14.87
C ALA A 178 -3.93 7.64 -16.03
N GLU A 179 -2.83 7.66 -16.80
CA GLU A 179 -2.68 8.51 -17.98
C GLU A 179 -3.65 8.10 -19.10
N VAL A 180 -3.78 6.80 -19.38
CA VAL A 180 -4.58 6.29 -20.51
C VAL A 180 -6.07 6.29 -20.22
N THR A 181 -6.46 5.96 -18.97
CA THR A 181 -7.88 5.79 -18.59
C THR A 181 -8.47 6.99 -17.85
N GLY A 182 -7.64 7.99 -17.47
CA GLY A 182 -8.05 9.06 -16.57
C GLY A 182 -8.33 8.57 -15.15
N ALA A 183 -7.88 7.36 -14.81
CA ALA A 183 -8.08 6.70 -13.52
C ALA A 183 -9.56 6.60 -13.10
N VAL A 184 -10.46 6.34 -14.04
CA VAL A 184 -11.87 6.08 -13.78
C VAL A 184 -12.09 4.58 -13.46
N ASP A 185 -13.14 4.27 -12.71
CA ASP A 185 -13.51 2.88 -12.39
C ASP A 185 -14.65 2.44 -13.32
N ASP A 186 -14.29 1.96 -14.50
CA ASP A 186 -15.19 1.37 -15.48
C ASP A 186 -14.60 0.07 -16.06
N VAL A 187 -15.33 -0.58 -16.96
CA VAL A 187 -14.95 -1.87 -17.53
C VAL A 187 -13.64 -1.76 -18.35
N ASP A 188 -13.51 -0.76 -19.20
CA ASP A 188 -12.35 -0.56 -20.07
C ASP A 188 -11.09 -0.28 -19.24
N SER A 189 -11.24 0.48 -18.16
CA SER A 189 -10.18 0.79 -17.22
C SER A 189 -9.70 -0.46 -16.46
N ARG A 190 -10.62 -1.34 -16.06
CA ARG A 190 -10.32 -2.62 -15.41
C ARG A 190 -9.62 -3.59 -16.37
N GLU A 191 -10.05 -3.66 -17.62
CA GLU A 191 -9.39 -4.47 -18.66
C GLU A 191 -7.97 -3.96 -18.92
N THR A 192 -7.80 -2.64 -19.05
CA THR A 192 -6.49 -2.00 -19.21
C THR A 192 -5.56 -2.33 -18.04
N TRP A 193 -6.05 -2.23 -16.81
CA TRP A 193 -5.27 -2.60 -15.62
C TRP A 193 -4.84 -4.06 -15.66
N SER A 194 -5.76 -4.98 -15.96
CA SER A 194 -5.47 -6.40 -16.01
C SER A 194 -4.41 -6.74 -17.06
N ALA A 195 -4.49 -6.13 -18.25
CA ALA A 195 -3.49 -6.32 -19.30
C ALA A 195 -2.11 -5.80 -18.90
N LEU A 196 -2.04 -4.66 -18.21
CA LEU A 196 -0.78 -4.10 -17.72
C LEU A 196 -0.18 -4.95 -16.60
N LEU A 197 -1.01 -5.48 -15.70
CA LEU A 197 -0.59 -6.37 -14.62
C LEU A 197 0.02 -7.67 -15.19
N GLU A 198 -0.63 -8.31 -16.15
CA GLU A 198 -0.06 -9.52 -16.80
C GLU A 198 1.29 -9.24 -17.45
N ARG A 199 1.44 -8.10 -18.13
CA ARG A 199 2.74 -7.70 -18.70
C ARG A 199 3.82 -7.51 -17.65
N LEU A 200 3.47 -6.95 -16.47
CA LEU A 200 4.39 -6.82 -15.36
C LEU A 200 4.81 -8.20 -14.81
N LEU A 201 3.84 -9.08 -14.60
CA LEU A 201 4.09 -10.43 -14.08
C LEU A 201 4.97 -11.24 -15.03
N ASP A 202 4.73 -11.18 -16.32
CA ASP A 202 5.57 -11.85 -17.33
C ASP A 202 7.00 -11.31 -17.33
N ALA A 203 7.18 -10.00 -17.26
CA ALA A 203 8.50 -9.36 -17.19
C ALA A 203 9.26 -9.78 -15.92
N THR A 204 8.58 -9.81 -14.77
CA THR A 204 9.16 -10.20 -13.49
C THR A 204 9.54 -11.69 -13.48
N ARG A 205 8.67 -12.55 -14.00
CA ARG A 205 8.94 -14.00 -14.14
C ARG A 205 10.18 -14.27 -14.98
N THR A 206 10.29 -13.60 -16.13
CA THR A 206 11.43 -13.77 -17.05
C THR A 206 12.73 -13.29 -16.42
N GLY A 207 12.71 -12.17 -15.72
CA GLY A 207 13.86 -11.65 -14.96
C GLY A 207 14.33 -12.60 -13.86
N HIS A 208 13.41 -13.16 -13.06
CA HIS A 208 13.73 -14.11 -11.99
C HIS A 208 14.29 -15.43 -12.52
N ALA A 209 13.74 -15.97 -13.60
CA ALA A 209 14.25 -17.20 -14.22
C ALA A 209 15.71 -17.06 -14.68
N SER A 210 16.09 -15.88 -15.17
CA SER A 210 17.47 -15.56 -15.57
C SER A 210 18.44 -15.58 -14.38
N VAL A 211 18.05 -14.99 -13.24
CA VAL A 211 18.88 -14.95 -12.02
C VAL A 211 19.07 -16.35 -11.40
N ALA A 212 17.99 -17.14 -11.33
CA ALA A 212 18.05 -18.50 -10.81
C ALA A 212 18.95 -19.41 -11.65
N SER A 213 18.95 -19.22 -12.99
CA SER A 213 19.84 -19.98 -13.90
C SER A 213 21.31 -19.62 -13.71
N SER A 214 21.63 -18.35 -13.42
CA SER A 214 22.99 -17.89 -13.17
C SER A 214 23.61 -18.42 -11.88
N ARG A 215 22.80 -18.74 -10.87
CA ARG A 215 23.26 -19.33 -9.58
C ARG A 215 23.53 -20.83 -9.66
N ARG A 216 23.04 -21.55 -10.70
CA ARG A 216 23.25 -22.98 -10.92
C ARG A 216 24.43 -23.32 -11.82
N ALA A 217 25.14 -22.35 -12.37
CA ALA A 217 26.38 -22.61 -13.10
C ALA A 217 27.53 -22.84 -12.12
N PRO A 218 28.25 -23.97 -12.21
CA PRO A 218 29.34 -24.33 -11.31
C PRO A 218 30.57 -23.41 -11.43
#